data_945dff4cc0a688f587b2d0bb233c4549
#
_entry.id   945dff4cc0a688f587b2d0bb233c4549
#
_cell.length_a   1.000
_cell.length_b   1.000
_cell.length_c   1.000
_cell.angle_alpha   90.00
_cell.angle_beta   90.00
_cell.angle_gamma   90.00
#
_symmetry.space_group_name_H-M   'P 1'
#
loop_
_entity.id
_entity.type
_entity.pdbx_description
1 polymer ?
#
loop_
_entity_poly.entity_id
_entity_poly.type
_entity_poly.pdbx_seq_one_letter_code
_entity_poly.pdbx_strand_id
1 'polypeptide(L)'
;MDIKAHKDLLRKQFAAQARVHAKTVQFRRTENVAPMIDLAKPGPSDRLIDIATGWGFVPLSFAPLVKSVTGVDLTPEMLALARKVAAERGVKNVEFVEGDAEDLKFGPASFEIATSRFTFHHFADPEKALREMKRVLTPDGRIVLYDALASADEKKSKRHNEIELSRDPSHVKMYSDREFQALFKKCGLEVKGKITTLMRRHFNHWMAFVDPGDAVLRKTRKLMEESMEGNKAALGIRERGGELSFTHTCVVWLLAPK
;
A
#
# COMPACT_ATOMS: atom_id res chain seq x y z
N MET A 1 -15.41 11.44 -9.58
CA MET A 1 -15.33 11.17 -8.12
C MET A 1 -15.07 12.49 -7.41
N ASP A 2 -15.82 12.80 -6.36
CA ASP A 2 -15.50 13.93 -5.47
C ASP A 2 -14.31 13.57 -4.60
N ILE A 3 -13.17 14.23 -4.80
CA ILE A 3 -11.90 13.95 -4.13
C ILE A 3 -12.00 14.17 -2.63
N LYS A 4 -12.70 15.23 -2.19
CA LYS A 4 -12.87 15.54 -0.76
C LYS A 4 -13.68 14.45 -0.07
N ALA A 5 -14.83 14.11 -0.64
CA ALA A 5 -15.67 13.04 -0.10
C ALA A 5 -14.95 11.69 -0.06
N HIS A 6 -14.12 11.40 -1.06
CA HIS A 6 -13.29 10.19 -1.08
C HIS A 6 -12.23 10.19 0.05
N LYS A 7 -11.53 11.31 0.27
CA LYS A 7 -10.54 11.42 1.36
C LYS A 7 -11.20 11.30 2.75
N ASP A 8 -12.41 11.82 2.90
CA ASP A 8 -13.18 11.66 4.15
C ASP A 8 -13.60 10.19 4.35
N LEU A 9 -13.97 9.49 3.28
CA LEU A 9 -14.23 8.04 3.32
C LEU A 9 -12.97 7.25 3.69
N LEU A 10 -11.81 7.58 3.09
CA LEU A 10 -10.51 6.97 3.44
C LEU A 10 -10.21 7.13 4.94
N ARG A 11 -10.28 8.36 5.48
CA ARG A 11 -10.06 8.60 6.90
C ARG A 11 -10.96 7.73 7.77
N LYS A 12 -12.25 7.69 7.48
CA LYS A 12 -13.23 6.89 8.24
C LYS A 12 -12.90 5.40 8.19
N GLN A 13 -12.58 4.89 7.00
CA GLN A 13 -12.28 3.47 6.79
C GLN A 13 -11.00 3.06 7.51
N PHE A 14 -9.92 3.84 7.36
CA PHE A 14 -8.63 3.52 7.99
C PHE A 14 -8.62 3.80 9.50
N ALA A 15 -9.42 4.75 10.00
CA ALA A 15 -9.63 4.91 11.45
C ALA A 15 -10.26 3.66 12.08
N ALA A 16 -11.25 3.04 11.42
CA ALA A 16 -11.81 1.77 11.87
C ALA A 16 -10.77 0.64 11.79
N GLN A 17 -10.01 0.55 10.70
CA GLN A 17 -8.95 -0.47 10.53
C GLN A 17 -7.81 -0.30 11.55
N ALA A 18 -7.49 0.90 12.02
CA ALA A 18 -6.48 1.12 13.06
C ALA A 18 -6.76 0.30 14.32
N ARG A 19 -8.04 0.16 14.72
CA ARG A 19 -8.45 -0.65 15.88
C ARG A 19 -8.19 -2.14 15.68
N VAL A 20 -8.37 -2.63 14.45
CA VAL A 20 -8.06 -4.02 14.08
C VAL A 20 -6.56 -4.25 14.07
N HIS A 21 -5.82 -3.35 13.45
CA HIS A 21 -4.36 -3.42 13.41
C HIS A 21 -3.73 -3.41 14.81
N ALA A 22 -4.25 -2.61 15.73
CA ALA A 22 -3.77 -2.54 17.12
C ALA A 22 -3.78 -3.90 17.83
N LYS A 23 -4.74 -4.79 17.49
CA LYS A 23 -4.83 -6.14 18.07
C LYS A 23 -3.84 -7.14 17.49
N THR A 24 -3.28 -6.88 16.31
CA THR A 24 -2.48 -7.86 15.55
C THR A 24 -1.05 -7.40 15.24
N VAL A 25 -0.74 -6.13 15.45
CA VAL A 25 0.53 -5.51 15.04
C VAL A 25 1.77 -6.20 15.66
N GLN A 26 1.66 -6.67 16.90
CA GLN A 26 2.75 -7.35 17.60
C GLN A 26 3.15 -8.71 16.97
N PHE A 27 2.27 -9.32 16.19
CA PHE A 27 2.51 -10.60 15.51
C PHE A 27 2.99 -10.43 14.07
N ARG A 28 3.13 -9.19 13.58
CA ARG A 28 3.53 -8.93 12.21
C ARG A 28 5.04 -8.89 12.10
N ARG A 29 5.57 -9.76 11.25
CA ARG A 29 6.99 -9.85 10.94
C ARG A 29 7.37 -8.87 9.83
N THR A 30 8.61 -8.38 9.87
CA THR A 30 9.18 -7.44 8.89
C THR A 30 9.55 -8.08 7.54
N GLU A 31 9.51 -9.39 7.43
CA GLU A 31 9.89 -10.17 6.24
C GLU A 31 9.17 -9.71 4.94
N ASN A 32 7.97 -9.16 5.07
CA ASN A 32 7.19 -8.68 3.93
C ASN A 32 7.69 -7.37 3.30
N VAL A 33 8.73 -6.75 3.85
CA VAL A 33 9.38 -5.55 3.26
C VAL A 33 10.77 -5.84 2.72
N ALA A 34 11.29 -7.05 2.90
CA ALA A 34 12.61 -7.43 2.40
C ALA A 34 12.81 -7.07 0.91
N PRO A 35 11.87 -7.35 -0.01
CA PRO A 35 12.02 -6.95 -1.40
C PRO A 35 12.11 -5.43 -1.61
N MET A 36 11.49 -4.62 -0.73
CA MET A 36 11.62 -3.17 -0.77
C MET A 36 13.02 -2.74 -0.32
N ILE A 37 13.55 -3.33 0.75
CA ILE A 37 14.90 -3.06 1.27
C ILE A 37 15.95 -3.48 0.25
N ASP A 38 15.80 -4.65 -0.37
CA ASP A 38 16.72 -5.19 -1.38
C ASP A 38 16.83 -4.25 -2.59
N LEU A 39 15.71 -3.69 -3.06
CA LEU A 39 15.72 -2.73 -4.17
C LEU A 39 16.15 -1.33 -3.73
N ALA A 40 15.72 -0.88 -2.56
CA ALA A 40 16.06 0.43 -2.05
C ALA A 40 17.55 0.60 -1.79
N LYS A 41 18.24 -0.46 -1.33
CA LYS A 41 19.64 -0.42 -0.87
C LYS A 41 19.89 0.79 0.05
N PRO A 42 19.17 0.88 1.18
CA PRO A 42 19.24 2.03 2.07
C PRO A 42 20.63 2.16 2.69
N GLY A 43 21.09 3.39 2.84
CA GLY A 43 22.34 3.73 3.51
C GLY A 43 22.14 4.51 4.82
N PRO A 44 23.11 4.51 5.75
CA PRO A 44 22.97 5.13 7.06
C PRO A 44 22.87 6.67 7.01
N SER A 45 23.12 7.29 5.86
CA SER A 45 22.94 8.73 5.63
C SER A 45 21.59 9.09 5.00
N ASP A 46 20.82 8.10 4.50
CA ASP A 46 19.57 8.34 3.80
C ASP A 46 18.48 8.85 4.76
N ARG A 47 17.73 9.86 4.32
CA ARG A 47 16.45 10.28 4.91
C ARG A 47 15.34 9.63 4.07
N LEU A 48 14.44 8.92 4.70
CA LEU A 48 13.35 8.23 4.04
C LEU A 48 12.01 8.87 4.37
N ILE A 49 11.15 9.03 3.36
CA ILE A 49 9.74 9.35 3.53
C ILE A 49 8.88 8.15 3.11
N ASP A 50 7.92 7.75 3.94
CA ASP A 50 6.95 6.69 3.64
C ASP A 50 5.55 7.28 3.51
N ILE A 51 4.95 7.11 2.34
CA ILE A 51 3.69 7.73 1.96
C ILE A 51 2.53 6.78 2.22
N ALA A 52 1.50 7.29 2.93
CA ALA A 52 0.38 6.51 3.46
C ALA A 52 0.89 5.36 4.35
N THR A 53 1.62 5.77 5.36
CA THR A 53 2.43 4.90 6.22
C THR A 53 1.61 3.94 7.09
N GLY A 54 0.32 4.22 7.28
CA GLY A 54 -0.55 3.46 8.17
C GLY A 54 0.01 3.40 9.59
N TRP A 55 0.08 2.20 10.15
CA TRP A 55 0.63 1.98 11.50
C TRP A 55 2.16 1.92 11.55
N GLY A 56 2.86 2.40 10.52
CA GLY A 56 4.32 2.55 10.53
C GLY A 56 5.12 1.29 10.19
N PHE A 57 4.54 0.31 9.51
CA PHE A 57 5.21 -0.95 9.19
C PHE A 57 6.48 -0.77 8.37
N VAL A 58 6.45 0.03 7.31
CA VAL A 58 7.62 0.32 6.47
C VAL A 58 8.64 1.18 7.24
N PRO A 59 8.26 2.32 7.86
CA PRO A 59 9.17 3.12 8.69
C PRO A 59 9.95 2.31 9.71
N LEU A 60 9.26 1.49 10.50
CA LEU A 60 9.89 0.70 11.55
C LEU A 60 10.83 -0.39 11.02
N SER A 61 10.63 -0.83 9.78
CA SER A 61 11.50 -1.81 9.12
C SER A 61 12.76 -1.15 8.54
N PHE A 62 12.64 0.09 8.05
CA PHE A 62 13.76 0.82 7.47
C PHE A 62 14.58 1.62 8.50
N ALA A 63 13.99 1.99 9.63
CA ALA A 63 14.65 2.82 10.65
C ALA A 63 16.05 2.34 11.07
N PRO A 64 16.32 1.03 11.24
CA PRO A 64 17.67 0.57 11.58
C PRO A 64 18.72 0.77 10.48
N LEU A 65 18.30 1.07 9.25
CA LEU A 65 19.13 1.07 8.04
C LEU A 65 19.43 2.48 7.50
N VAL A 66 18.71 3.50 8.02
CA VAL A 66 18.75 4.88 7.50
C VAL A 66 18.96 5.89 8.61
N LYS A 67 19.29 7.13 8.24
CA LYS A 67 19.46 8.24 9.18
C LYS A 67 18.16 8.57 9.91
N SER A 68 17.09 8.73 9.17
CA SER A 68 15.77 9.07 9.72
C SER A 68 14.64 8.63 8.78
N VAL A 69 13.46 8.41 9.35
CA VAL A 69 12.25 8.09 8.60
C VAL A 69 11.13 9.04 8.99
N THR A 70 10.45 9.59 7.99
CA THR A 70 9.21 10.34 8.14
C THR A 70 8.06 9.55 7.53
N GLY A 71 7.12 9.10 8.35
CA GLY A 71 5.89 8.44 7.89
C GLY A 71 4.76 9.46 7.76
N VAL A 72 4.13 9.53 6.59
CA VAL A 72 2.99 10.43 6.33
C VAL A 72 1.73 9.62 6.13
N ASP A 73 0.65 9.98 6.82
CA ASP A 73 -0.68 9.37 6.64
C ASP A 73 -1.78 10.41 6.79
N LEU A 74 -2.89 10.16 6.13
CA LEU A 74 -4.08 11.03 6.18
C LEU A 74 -4.91 10.79 7.45
N THR A 75 -4.66 9.68 8.17
CA THR A 75 -5.50 9.14 9.26
C THR A 75 -4.80 9.28 10.61
N PRO A 76 -5.25 10.20 11.48
CA PRO A 76 -4.64 10.43 12.80
C PRO A 76 -4.57 9.17 13.68
N GLU A 77 -5.58 8.29 13.60
CA GLU A 77 -5.63 7.05 14.38
C GLU A 77 -4.54 6.06 13.96
N MET A 78 -4.22 5.99 12.67
CA MET A 78 -3.09 5.20 12.16
C MET A 78 -1.76 5.74 12.68
N LEU A 79 -1.57 7.08 12.65
CA LEU A 79 -0.37 7.73 13.16
C LEU A 79 -0.21 7.57 14.67
N ALA A 80 -1.32 7.62 15.43
CA ALA A 80 -1.31 7.35 16.88
C ALA A 80 -0.83 5.93 17.17
N LEU A 81 -1.33 4.94 16.40
CA LEU A 81 -0.89 3.55 16.51
C LEU A 81 0.58 3.41 16.12
N ALA A 82 1.03 4.07 15.04
CA ALA A 82 2.41 4.04 14.58
C ALA A 82 3.38 4.57 15.64
N ARG A 83 3.05 5.71 16.28
CA ARG A 83 3.83 6.29 17.39
C ARG A 83 3.91 5.35 18.59
N LYS A 84 2.79 4.72 18.95
CA LYS A 84 2.75 3.72 20.03
C LYS A 84 3.67 2.55 19.74
N VAL A 85 3.58 1.97 18.54
CA VAL A 85 4.41 0.82 18.14
C VAL A 85 5.89 1.20 18.08
N ALA A 86 6.23 2.39 17.58
CA ALA A 86 7.60 2.88 17.57
C ALA A 86 8.18 3.00 18.97
N ALA A 87 7.41 3.56 19.91
CA ALA A 87 7.80 3.69 21.31
C ALA A 87 8.00 2.32 21.97
N GLU A 88 7.06 1.38 21.78
CA GLU A 88 7.16 0.01 22.32
C GLU A 88 8.38 -0.76 21.78
N ARG A 89 8.80 -0.47 20.54
CA ARG A 89 10.00 -1.07 19.92
C ARG A 89 11.28 -0.29 20.17
N GLY A 90 11.22 0.85 20.89
CA GLY A 90 12.37 1.69 21.19
C GLY A 90 13.00 2.38 19.98
N VAL A 91 12.25 2.52 18.87
CA VAL A 91 12.72 3.16 17.64
C VAL A 91 12.63 4.68 17.80
N LYS A 92 13.77 5.39 17.68
CA LYS A 92 13.88 6.83 18.00
C LYS A 92 14.04 7.73 16.77
N ASN A 93 14.48 7.18 15.63
CA ASN A 93 14.74 7.94 14.41
C ASN A 93 13.57 7.89 13.43
N VAL A 94 12.34 7.81 13.95
CA VAL A 94 11.09 7.87 13.17
C VAL A 94 10.23 9.01 13.67
N GLU A 95 9.59 9.71 12.75
CA GLU A 95 8.51 10.66 13.02
C GLU A 95 7.28 10.31 12.19
N PHE A 96 6.10 10.69 12.68
CA PHE A 96 4.84 10.43 12.00
C PHE A 96 4.05 11.73 11.90
N VAL A 97 3.71 12.12 10.67
CA VAL A 97 3.10 13.42 10.34
C VAL A 97 1.77 13.21 9.63
N GLU A 98 0.74 13.93 10.04
CA GLU A 98 -0.50 13.97 9.27
C GLU A 98 -0.27 14.75 7.98
N GLY A 99 -0.67 14.15 6.84
CA GLY A 99 -0.48 14.75 5.55
C GLY A 99 -1.17 14.00 4.43
N ASP A 100 -1.34 14.72 3.33
CA ASP A 100 -1.94 14.23 2.10
C ASP A 100 -0.83 13.82 1.13
N ALA A 101 -0.89 12.58 0.61
CA ALA A 101 0.04 12.08 -0.40
C ALA A 101 0.06 12.93 -1.67
N GLU A 102 -1.06 13.58 -1.97
CA GLU A 102 -1.24 14.42 -3.15
C GLU A 102 -0.85 15.89 -2.92
N ASP A 103 -0.40 16.26 -1.70
CA ASP A 103 0.01 17.63 -1.32
C ASP A 103 0.96 17.58 -0.11
N LEU A 104 2.17 17.06 -0.32
CA LEU A 104 3.18 16.90 0.73
C LEU A 104 3.75 18.24 1.19
N LYS A 105 3.72 18.50 2.49
CA LYS A 105 4.20 19.77 3.09
C LYS A 105 5.71 19.75 3.38
N PHE A 106 6.48 19.13 2.49
CA PHE A 106 7.94 19.10 2.53
C PHE A 106 8.51 19.86 1.34
N GLY A 107 9.67 20.48 1.53
CA GLY A 107 10.42 21.12 0.46
C GLY A 107 10.93 20.11 -0.59
N PRO A 108 11.34 20.58 -1.78
CA PRO A 108 12.05 19.74 -2.73
C PRO A 108 13.39 19.27 -2.16
N ALA A 109 13.91 18.15 -2.65
CA ALA A 109 15.20 17.57 -2.27
C ALA A 109 15.38 17.32 -0.76
N SER A 110 14.29 16.92 -0.08
CA SER A 110 14.29 16.67 1.36
C SER A 110 14.65 15.23 1.73
N PHE A 111 14.51 14.26 0.81
CA PHE A 111 14.66 12.83 1.08
C PHE A 111 15.45 12.12 -0.02
N GLU A 112 16.22 11.13 0.36
CA GLU A 112 16.95 10.23 -0.55
C GLU A 112 16.09 9.06 -1.00
N ILE A 113 15.12 8.64 -0.17
CA ILE A 113 14.22 7.52 -0.46
C ILE A 113 12.76 7.93 -0.19
N ALA A 114 11.88 7.66 -1.15
CA ALA A 114 10.44 7.70 -0.92
C ALA A 114 9.85 6.30 -1.08
N THR A 115 9.02 5.87 -0.14
CA THR A 115 8.37 4.56 -0.17
C THR A 115 6.84 4.70 -0.14
N SER A 116 6.14 3.72 -0.69
CA SER A 116 4.71 3.53 -0.49
C SER A 116 4.36 2.05 -0.67
N ARG A 117 3.47 1.52 0.18
CA ARG A 117 3.17 0.10 0.19
C ARG A 117 1.67 -0.17 0.33
N PHE A 118 1.07 -0.85 -0.68
CA PHE A 118 -0.34 -1.22 -0.73
C PHE A 118 -1.29 -0.04 -0.53
N THR A 119 -1.08 1.03 -1.30
CA THR A 119 -1.82 2.29 -1.12
C THR A 119 -2.29 2.91 -2.43
N PHE A 120 -1.57 2.71 -3.54
CA PHE A 120 -1.90 3.36 -4.81
C PHE A 120 -3.30 3.02 -5.32
N HIS A 121 -3.81 1.87 -4.96
CA HIS A 121 -5.18 1.46 -5.27
C HIS A 121 -6.26 2.22 -4.48
N HIS A 122 -5.87 3.08 -3.54
CA HIS A 122 -6.76 3.98 -2.80
C HIS A 122 -6.68 5.44 -3.25
N PHE A 123 -5.63 5.84 -3.98
CA PHE A 123 -5.46 7.24 -4.36
C PHE A 123 -6.48 7.68 -5.41
N ALA A 124 -7.10 8.84 -5.17
CA ALA A 124 -7.97 9.50 -6.14
C ALA A 124 -7.19 10.01 -7.34
N ASP A 125 -5.99 10.54 -7.11
CA ASP A 125 -5.04 11.00 -8.12
C ASP A 125 -3.64 10.42 -7.86
N PRO A 126 -3.37 9.18 -8.31
CA PRO A 126 -2.07 8.54 -8.13
C PRO A 126 -0.93 9.23 -8.90
N GLU A 127 -1.26 9.98 -9.97
CA GLU A 127 -0.29 10.77 -10.70
C GLU A 127 0.23 11.92 -9.84
N LYS A 128 -0.67 12.63 -9.17
CA LYS A 128 -0.31 13.72 -8.27
C LYS A 128 0.53 13.22 -7.10
N ALA A 129 0.16 12.09 -6.50
CA ALA A 129 0.95 11.45 -5.44
C ALA A 129 2.37 11.11 -5.92
N LEU A 130 2.53 10.51 -7.12
CA LEU A 130 3.85 10.21 -7.67
C LEU A 130 4.67 11.47 -7.97
N ARG A 131 4.04 12.54 -8.46
CA ARG A 131 4.71 13.82 -8.69
C ARG A 131 5.21 14.44 -7.39
N GLU A 132 4.43 14.37 -6.32
CA GLU A 132 4.84 14.82 -4.98
C GLU A 132 5.98 13.97 -4.42
N MET A 133 5.88 12.63 -4.53
CA MET A 133 6.99 11.74 -4.15
C MET A 133 8.28 12.10 -4.90
N LYS A 134 8.20 12.34 -6.22
CA LYS A 134 9.35 12.78 -7.01
C LYS A 134 9.87 14.15 -6.59
N ARG A 135 8.98 15.12 -6.32
CA ARG A 135 9.35 16.50 -5.96
C ARG A 135 10.16 16.58 -4.67
N VAL A 136 9.80 15.77 -3.68
CA VAL A 136 10.48 15.77 -2.38
C VAL A 136 11.81 15.01 -2.37
N LEU A 137 12.10 14.23 -3.43
CA LEU A 137 13.37 13.53 -3.57
C LEU A 137 14.52 14.46 -3.94
N THR A 138 15.70 14.14 -3.43
CA THR A 138 16.97 14.65 -3.95
C THR A 138 17.16 14.26 -5.42
N PRO A 139 18.06 14.93 -6.18
CA PRO A 139 18.31 14.61 -7.59
C PRO A 139 18.66 13.12 -7.84
N ASP A 140 19.42 12.52 -6.94
CA ASP A 140 19.81 11.10 -6.99
C ASP A 140 18.90 10.20 -6.16
N GLY A 141 17.77 10.73 -5.72
CA GLY A 141 16.80 10.03 -4.90
C GLY A 141 16.03 8.96 -5.68
N ARG A 142 15.41 8.05 -4.95
CA ARG A 142 14.69 6.90 -5.51
C ARG A 142 13.36 6.64 -4.83
N ILE A 143 12.38 6.15 -5.61
CA ILE A 143 11.09 5.70 -5.09
C ILE A 143 11.08 4.18 -5.07
N VAL A 144 10.61 3.59 -3.97
CA VAL A 144 10.31 2.16 -3.89
C VAL A 144 8.82 1.99 -3.64
N LEU A 145 8.12 1.55 -4.67
CA LEU A 145 6.67 1.37 -4.65
C LEU A 145 6.35 -0.13 -4.62
N TYR A 146 5.50 -0.55 -3.69
CA TYR A 146 5.04 -1.93 -3.56
C TYR A 146 3.51 -1.98 -3.59
N ASP A 147 2.93 -2.60 -4.62
CA ASP A 147 1.48 -2.78 -4.68
C ASP A 147 1.08 -4.11 -5.33
N ALA A 148 -0.19 -4.46 -5.15
CA ALA A 148 -0.80 -5.60 -5.82
C ALA A 148 -1.23 -5.20 -7.23
N LEU A 149 -1.26 -6.19 -8.14
CA LEU A 149 -1.62 -5.99 -9.53
C LEU A 149 -2.98 -6.60 -9.87
N ALA A 150 -3.73 -5.87 -10.68
CA ALA A 150 -4.79 -6.46 -11.47
C ALA A 150 -4.23 -7.18 -12.71
N SER A 151 -5.03 -8.04 -13.30
CA SER A 151 -4.73 -8.68 -14.59
C SER A 151 -4.64 -7.65 -15.72
N ALA A 152 -3.80 -7.93 -16.72
CA ALA A 152 -3.81 -7.18 -17.99
C ALA A 152 -5.08 -7.43 -18.83
N ASP A 153 -5.81 -8.52 -18.57
CA ASP A 153 -7.12 -8.80 -19.15
C ASP A 153 -8.17 -7.89 -18.47
N GLU A 154 -8.81 -7.03 -19.25
CA GLU A 154 -9.75 -6.03 -18.75
C GLU A 154 -10.96 -6.64 -18.02
N LYS A 155 -11.49 -7.78 -18.49
CA LYS A 155 -12.62 -8.45 -17.84
C LYS A 155 -12.22 -8.99 -16.48
N LYS A 156 -11.05 -9.62 -16.39
CA LYS A 156 -10.50 -10.14 -15.13
C LYS A 156 -10.12 -9.00 -14.18
N SER A 157 -9.53 -7.92 -14.69
CA SER A 157 -9.22 -6.72 -13.93
C SER A 157 -10.49 -6.09 -13.34
N LYS A 158 -11.55 -5.96 -14.15
CA LYS A 158 -12.84 -5.44 -13.68
C LYS A 158 -13.40 -6.30 -12.55
N ARG A 159 -13.41 -7.64 -12.72
CA ARG A 159 -13.89 -8.56 -11.69
C ARG A 159 -13.06 -8.51 -10.40
N HIS A 160 -11.73 -8.39 -10.50
CA HIS A 160 -10.85 -8.19 -9.35
C HIS A 160 -11.24 -6.91 -8.60
N ASN A 161 -11.38 -5.78 -9.31
CA ASN A 161 -11.76 -4.50 -8.71
C ASN A 161 -13.17 -4.54 -8.07
N GLU A 162 -14.13 -5.29 -8.63
CA GLU A 162 -15.45 -5.51 -8.02
C GLU A 162 -15.34 -6.23 -6.67
N ILE A 163 -14.45 -7.21 -6.55
CA ILE A 163 -14.20 -7.95 -5.30
C ILE A 163 -13.55 -7.01 -4.27
N GLU A 164 -12.51 -6.24 -4.65
CA GLU A 164 -11.83 -5.31 -3.75
C GLU A 164 -12.77 -4.19 -3.27
N LEU A 165 -13.55 -3.60 -4.17
CA LEU A 165 -14.53 -2.55 -3.83
C LEU A 165 -15.67 -3.10 -2.95
N SER A 166 -16.06 -4.36 -3.14
CA SER A 166 -17.06 -5.00 -2.27
C SER A 166 -16.57 -5.15 -0.84
N ARG A 167 -15.26 -5.38 -0.65
CA ARG A 167 -14.61 -5.51 0.64
C ARG A 167 -14.35 -4.17 1.30
N ASP A 168 -13.80 -3.22 0.54
CA ASP A 168 -13.35 -1.93 1.05
C ASP A 168 -13.90 -0.80 0.17
N PRO A 169 -14.86 -0.01 0.66
CA PRO A 169 -15.47 1.07 -0.11
C PRO A 169 -14.50 2.22 -0.43
N SER A 170 -13.35 2.29 0.23
CA SER A 170 -12.30 3.26 -0.08
C SER A 170 -11.38 2.83 -1.24
N HIS A 171 -11.56 1.62 -1.76
CA HIS A 171 -10.85 1.16 -2.93
C HIS A 171 -11.25 1.96 -4.18
N VAL A 172 -10.25 2.43 -4.94
CA VAL A 172 -10.46 3.14 -6.21
C VAL A 172 -10.22 2.20 -7.37
N LYS A 173 -8.99 1.70 -7.50
CA LYS A 173 -8.62 0.86 -8.62
C LYS A 173 -7.35 0.07 -8.34
N MET A 174 -7.40 -1.24 -8.52
CA MET A 174 -6.22 -2.06 -8.68
C MET A 174 -5.70 -1.92 -10.10
N TYR A 175 -4.45 -1.50 -10.25
CA TYR A 175 -3.81 -1.26 -11.54
C TYR A 175 -3.11 -2.52 -12.05
N SER A 176 -3.07 -2.70 -13.37
CA SER A 176 -2.17 -3.66 -14.02
C SER A 176 -0.74 -3.11 -14.08
N ASP A 177 0.24 -3.98 -14.29
CA ASP A 177 1.65 -3.58 -14.48
C ASP A 177 1.81 -2.56 -15.63
N ARG A 178 1.08 -2.76 -16.74
CA ARG A 178 1.09 -1.83 -17.88
C ARG A 178 0.60 -0.43 -17.50
N GLU A 179 -0.44 -0.35 -16.69
CA GLU A 179 -0.98 0.94 -16.24
C GLU A 179 -0.03 1.64 -15.27
N PHE A 180 0.62 0.91 -14.36
CA PHE A 180 1.67 1.47 -13.51
C PHE A 180 2.86 2.00 -14.33
N GLN A 181 3.34 1.25 -15.31
CA GLN A 181 4.43 1.69 -16.18
C GLN A 181 4.07 2.95 -16.98
N ALA A 182 2.82 3.04 -17.48
CA ALA A 182 2.34 4.24 -18.15
C ALA A 182 2.30 5.45 -17.20
N LEU A 183 1.85 5.24 -15.95
CA LEU A 183 1.82 6.25 -14.91
C LEU A 183 3.24 6.74 -14.55
N PHE A 184 4.20 5.83 -14.37
CA PHE A 184 5.60 6.17 -14.12
C PHE A 184 6.19 7.03 -15.24
N LYS A 185 5.98 6.59 -16.50
CA LYS A 185 6.43 7.35 -17.68
C LYS A 185 5.84 8.76 -17.71
N LYS A 186 4.54 8.90 -17.42
CA LYS A 186 3.84 10.19 -17.39
C LYS A 186 4.39 11.13 -16.31
N CYS A 187 4.86 10.58 -15.18
CA CYS A 187 5.51 11.33 -14.10
C CYS A 187 7.00 11.59 -14.34
N GLY A 188 7.56 11.15 -15.47
CA GLY A 188 8.99 11.29 -15.76
C GLY A 188 9.85 10.47 -14.80
N LEU A 189 9.39 9.24 -14.52
CA LEU A 189 10.09 8.24 -13.72
C LEU A 189 10.51 7.07 -14.63
N GLU A 190 11.66 6.48 -14.32
CA GLU A 190 12.19 5.31 -14.98
C GLU A 190 12.25 4.12 -14.01
N VAL A 191 11.88 2.93 -14.47
CA VAL A 191 12.00 1.69 -13.69
C VAL A 191 13.45 1.22 -13.73
N LYS A 192 14.13 1.24 -12.60
CA LYS A 192 15.52 0.77 -12.43
C LYS A 192 15.60 -0.66 -11.89
N GLY A 193 14.54 -1.16 -11.30
CA GLY A 193 14.46 -2.52 -10.78
C GLY A 193 13.02 -2.94 -10.51
N LYS A 194 12.80 -4.25 -10.50
CA LYS A 194 11.47 -4.83 -10.29
C LYS A 194 11.59 -6.21 -9.66
N ILE A 195 10.82 -6.46 -8.61
CA ILE A 195 10.67 -7.78 -7.99
C ILE A 195 9.18 -8.13 -7.96
N THR A 196 8.83 -9.29 -8.50
CA THR A 196 7.46 -9.81 -8.44
C THR A 196 7.36 -10.84 -7.32
N THR A 197 6.32 -10.72 -6.50
CA THR A 197 6.03 -11.62 -5.38
C THR A 197 4.61 -12.15 -5.48
N LEU A 198 4.36 -13.30 -4.88
CA LEU A 198 3.03 -13.87 -4.78
C LEU A 198 2.59 -13.85 -3.32
N MET A 199 1.45 -13.21 -3.06
CA MET A 199 0.91 -13.10 -1.72
C MET A 199 -0.35 -13.97 -1.59
N ARG A 200 -0.19 -15.14 -0.97
CA ARG A 200 -1.33 -16.01 -0.65
C ARG A 200 -2.16 -15.40 0.48
N ARG A 201 -3.47 -15.42 0.31
CA ARG A 201 -4.46 -14.91 1.24
C ARG A 201 -5.47 -15.98 1.60
N HIS A 202 -5.92 -15.99 2.85
CA HIS A 202 -7.10 -16.69 3.32
C HIS A 202 -8.24 -15.68 3.46
N PHE A 203 -9.41 -16.02 2.92
CA PHE A 203 -10.54 -15.08 2.82
C PHE A 203 -10.92 -14.49 4.19
N ASN A 204 -11.13 -15.33 5.19
CA ASN A 204 -11.55 -14.87 6.51
C ASN A 204 -10.52 -13.93 7.15
N HIS A 205 -9.23 -14.26 7.04
CA HIS A 205 -8.15 -13.42 7.54
C HIS A 205 -8.06 -12.09 6.76
N TRP A 206 -8.22 -12.13 5.44
CA TRP A 206 -8.19 -10.94 4.60
C TRP A 206 -9.36 -9.99 4.86
N MET A 207 -10.57 -10.55 5.07
CA MET A 207 -11.75 -9.78 5.45
C MET A 207 -11.62 -9.17 6.84
N ALA A 208 -11.02 -9.86 7.80
CA ALA A 208 -10.86 -9.37 9.17
C ALA A 208 -10.10 -8.04 9.29
N PHE A 209 -9.31 -7.65 8.29
CA PHE A 209 -8.61 -6.35 8.31
C PHE A 209 -9.52 -5.15 8.13
N VAL A 210 -10.66 -5.31 7.49
CA VAL A 210 -11.62 -4.22 7.27
C VAL A 210 -12.80 -4.26 8.24
N ASP A 211 -12.85 -5.29 9.10
CA ASP A 211 -13.94 -5.50 10.09
C ASP A 211 -15.34 -5.34 9.45
N PRO A 212 -15.67 -6.10 8.41
CA PRO A 212 -16.88 -5.89 7.64
C PRO A 212 -18.09 -6.43 8.39
N GLY A 213 -19.24 -5.80 8.23
CA GLY A 213 -20.50 -6.40 8.64
C GLY A 213 -20.84 -7.65 7.80
N ASP A 214 -21.73 -8.52 8.31
CA ASP A 214 -22.12 -9.78 7.69
C ASP A 214 -22.59 -9.67 6.23
N ALA A 215 -23.27 -8.58 5.87
CA ALA A 215 -23.74 -8.37 4.51
C ALA A 215 -22.58 -8.19 3.52
N VAL A 216 -21.55 -7.45 3.90
CA VAL A 216 -20.31 -7.25 3.11
C VAL A 216 -19.56 -8.57 3.00
N LEU A 217 -19.43 -9.31 4.10
CA LEU A 217 -18.77 -10.61 4.13
C LEU A 217 -19.44 -11.59 3.12
N ARG A 218 -20.77 -11.75 3.21
CA ARG A 218 -21.53 -12.62 2.29
C ARG A 218 -21.43 -12.18 0.85
N LYS A 219 -21.55 -10.87 0.57
CA LYS A 219 -21.45 -10.33 -0.80
C LYS A 219 -20.07 -10.60 -1.40
N THR A 220 -19.00 -10.29 -0.66
CA THR A 220 -17.63 -10.47 -1.15
C THR A 220 -17.31 -11.96 -1.35
N ARG A 221 -17.76 -12.83 -0.43
CA ARG A 221 -17.62 -14.27 -0.59
C ARG A 221 -18.30 -14.78 -1.86
N LYS A 222 -19.55 -14.40 -2.11
CA LYS A 222 -20.30 -14.76 -3.32
C LYS A 222 -19.56 -14.34 -4.60
N LEU A 223 -19.04 -13.09 -4.65
CA LEU A 223 -18.27 -12.60 -5.79
C LEU A 223 -17.00 -13.43 -6.03
N MET A 224 -16.35 -13.90 -4.98
CA MET A 224 -15.16 -14.75 -5.09
C MET A 224 -15.53 -16.16 -5.58
N GLU A 225 -16.58 -16.77 -5.04
CA GLU A 225 -17.07 -18.10 -5.46
C GLU A 225 -17.45 -18.12 -6.96
N GLU A 226 -18.21 -17.11 -7.41
CA GLU A 226 -18.56 -16.93 -8.83
C GLU A 226 -17.35 -16.69 -9.75
N SER A 227 -16.22 -16.32 -9.17
CA SER A 227 -14.98 -16.04 -9.90
C SER A 227 -14.02 -17.22 -9.96
N MET A 228 -14.33 -18.35 -9.29
CA MET A 228 -13.48 -19.55 -9.28
C MET A 228 -13.41 -20.19 -10.67
N GLU A 229 -14.58 -20.45 -11.26
CA GLU A 229 -14.66 -21.02 -12.60
C GLU A 229 -14.06 -20.06 -13.63
N GLY A 230 -13.14 -20.55 -14.45
CA GLY A 230 -12.43 -19.75 -15.45
C GLY A 230 -11.47 -18.71 -14.89
N ASN A 231 -11.23 -18.70 -13.57
CA ASN A 231 -10.37 -17.73 -12.89
C ASN A 231 -10.67 -16.27 -13.30
N LYS A 232 -11.95 -15.89 -13.19
CA LYS A 232 -12.50 -14.63 -13.71
C LYS A 232 -11.90 -13.37 -13.12
N ALA A 233 -11.30 -13.45 -11.93
CA ALA A 233 -10.61 -12.33 -11.27
C ALA A 233 -9.08 -12.41 -11.38
N ALA A 234 -8.54 -13.46 -12.02
CA ALA A 234 -7.11 -13.75 -12.08
C ALA A 234 -6.43 -13.91 -10.68
N LEU A 235 -7.20 -14.27 -9.66
CA LEU A 235 -6.74 -14.44 -8.28
C LEU A 235 -6.43 -15.89 -7.91
N GLY A 236 -6.69 -16.86 -8.82
CA GLY A 236 -6.49 -18.30 -8.54
C GLY A 236 -7.24 -18.75 -7.29
N ILE A 237 -8.50 -18.31 -7.15
CA ILE A 237 -9.34 -18.60 -5.99
C ILE A 237 -9.59 -20.10 -5.89
N ARG A 238 -9.45 -20.65 -4.70
CA ARG A 238 -9.66 -22.07 -4.39
C ARG A 238 -10.42 -22.19 -3.08
N GLU A 239 -11.26 -23.22 -2.99
CA GLU A 239 -11.94 -23.59 -1.76
C GLU A 239 -11.43 -24.96 -1.27
N ARG A 240 -11.16 -25.04 0.03
CA ARG A 240 -10.81 -26.29 0.70
C ARG A 240 -11.40 -26.28 2.11
N GLY A 241 -12.23 -27.28 2.41
CA GLY A 241 -12.86 -27.40 3.74
C GLY A 241 -13.71 -26.18 4.13
N GLY A 242 -14.42 -25.56 3.18
CA GLY A 242 -15.24 -24.37 3.41
C GLY A 242 -14.45 -23.05 3.50
N GLU A 243 -13.12 -23.08 3.41
CA GLU A 243 -12.28 -21.88 3.43
C GLU A 243 -11.83 -21.52 2.02
N LEU A 244 -12.06 -20.26 1.64
CA LEU A 244 -11.53 -19.68 0.40
C LEU A 244 -10.09 -19.19 0.60
N SER A 245 -9.23 -19.50 -0.35
CA SER A 245 -7.89 -18.95 -0.47
C SER A 245 -7.66 -18.41 -1.87
N PHE A 246 -6.78 -17.42 -2.00
CA PHE A 246 -6.44 -16.79 -3.26
C PHE A 246 -5.05 -16.17 -3.22
N THR A 247 -4.58 -15.69 -4.36
CA THR A 247 -3.22 -15.14 -4.48
C THR A 247 -3.23 -13.81 -5.20
N HIS A 248 -2.72 -12.77 -4.55
CA HIS A 248 -2.36 -11.54 -5.23
C HIS A 248 -0.97 -11.67 -5.85
N THR A 249 -0.85 -11.29 -7.11
CA THR A 249 0.45 -10.95 -7.68
C THR A 249 0.80 -9.53 -7.23
N CYS A 250 1.93 -9.37 -6.59
CA CYS A 250 2.39 -8.08 -6.09
C CYS A 250 3.73 -7.75 -6.73
N VAL A 251 4.01 -6.46 -6.90
CA VAL A 251 5.27 -6.00 -7.48
C VAL A 251 5.86 -4.88 -6.64
N VAL A 252 7.17 -4.98 -6.44
CA VAL A 252 7.99 -3.88 -5.95
C VAL A 252 8.74 -3.30 -7.13
N TRP A 253 8.63 -1.99 -7.34
CA TRP A 253 9.41 -1.25 -8.33
C TRP A 253 10.40 -0.33 -7.64
N LEU A 254 11.61 -0.28 -8.18
CA LEU A 254 12.57 0.79 -7.94
C LEU A 254 12.46 1.79 -9.08
N LEU A 255 12.13 3.04 -8.75
CA LEU A 255 11.98 4.12 -9.71
C LEU A 255 13.00 5.22 -9.41
N ALA A 256 13.49 5.86 -10.47
CA ALA A 256 14.32 7.05 -10.37
C ALA A 256 13.77 8.18 -11.28
N PRO A 257 13.97 9.46 -10.92
CA PRO A 257 13.76 10.56 -11.84
C PRO A 257 14.56 10.35 -13.15
N LYS A 258 13.94 10.75 -14.28
CA LYS A 258 14.66 10.82 -15.57
C LYS A 258 15.47 12.08 -15.63
#